data_471d78b32211aef14176fea7a07e80e4
#
_entry.id   471d78b32211aef14176fea7a07e80e4
#
_cell.length_a   1.000
_cell.length_b   1.000
_cell.length_c   1.000
_cell.angle_alpha   90.00
_cell.angle_beta   90.00
_cell.angle_gamma   90.00
#
_symmetry.space_group_name_H-M   'P 1'
#
loop_
_entity.id
_entity.type
_entity.pdbx_description
1 polymer ?
#
loop_
_entity_poly.entity_id
_entity_poly.type
_entity_poly.pdbx_seq_one_letter_code
_entity_poly.pdbx_strand_id
1 'polypeptide(L)'
;SDIPTGSGLGTSGAMNVGLIATIAGGGKSPEDIAELAFQFEALLENRGGRQDQWAAARGGFNHMLFLGDEVEEIPFEPIRSARNWLRKHFIIAYTGIEHTSGDMHSGVWERYEQGDESVIGGLHLLRGAARTMAEGLQRDRRELVVQALNDICRGVDMLDPAIHDPFRGVIGPLLESGSVVAWKALGAGGGGSVGLLCSPMGISTA
;
A
#
# COMPACT_ATOMS: atom_id res chain seq x y z
N SER A 1 19.35 4.30 -7.60
CA SER A 1 18.27 3.39 -7.23
C SER A 1 18.10 2.34 -8.32
N ASP A 2 18.01 1.07 -7.94
CA ASP A 2 17.76 -0.04 -8.88
C ASP A 2 16.26 -0.22 -9.17
N ILE A 3 15.42 0.61 -8.54
CA ILE A 3 13.98 0.59 -8.68
C ILE A 3 13.56 1.62 -9.73
N PRO A 4 12.73 1.24 -10.73
CA PRO A 4 12.24 2.16 -11.74
C PRO A 4 11.46 3.35 -11.14
N THR A 5 11.59 4.51 -11.76
CA THR A 5 10.76 5.68 -11.41
C THR A 5 9.29 5.34 -11.67
N GLY A 6 8.38 5.82 -10.83
CA GLY A 6 6.94 5.53 -10.98
C GLY A 6 6.55 4.08 -10.68
N SER A 7 7.42 3.32 -10.00
CA SER A 7 7.15 1.90 -9.67
C SER A 7 6.04 1.68 -8.64
N GLY A 8 5.60 2.71 -7.91
CA GLY A 8 4.61 2.56 -6.84
C GLY A 8 5.11 1.86 -5.57
N LEU A 9 6.44 1.73 -5.41
CA LEU A 9 7.05 1.03 -4.28
C LEU A 9 7.48 1.96 -3.13
N GLY A 10 6.88 3.15 -3.01
CA GLY A 10 7.21 4.10 -1.94
C GLY A 10 8.62 4.69 -2.03
N THR A 11 9.23 4.67 -3.23
CA THR A 11 10.63 5.11 -3.44
C THR A 11 10.83 6.57 -3.05
N SER A 12 9.88 7.44 -3.32
CA SER A 12 9.91 8.87 -2.95
C SER A 12 10.03 9.02 -1.43
N GLY A 13 9.11 8.42 -0.69
CA GLY A 13 9.12 8.44 0.77
C GLY A 13 10.41 7.87 1.36
N ALA A 14 10.91 6.75 0.82
CA ALA A 14 12.16 6.14 1.27
C ALA A 14 13.38 7.03 1.00
N MET A 15 13.44 7.71 -0.16
CA MET A 15 14.50 8.66 -0.47
C MET A 15 14.48 9.87 0.47
N ASN A 16 13.31 10.44 0.74
CA ASN A 16 13.16 11.58 1.63
C ASN A 16 13.52 11.23 3.07
N VAL A 17 13.11 10.05 3.55
CA VAL A 17 13.54 9.51 4.85
C VAL A 17 15.07 9.38 4.93
N GLY A 18 15.71 8.80 3.91
CA GLY A 18 17.17 8.68 3.85
C GLY A 18 17.89 10.02 3.84
N LEU A 19 17.38 11.00 3.07
CA LEU A 19 17.90 12.36 3.01
C LEU A 19 17.80 13.06 4.37
N ILE A 20 16.61 13.06 4.97
CA ILE A 20 16.36 13.68 6.27
C ILE A 20 17.21 13.02 7.37
N ALA A 21 17.28 11.69 7.39
CA ALA A 21 18.13 10.96 8.36
C ALA A 21 19.60 11.37 8.24
N THR A 22 20.09 11.56 7.01
CA THR A 22 21.47 11.98 6.76
C THR A 22 21.73 13.41 7.24
N ILE A 23 20.81 14.34 7.00
CA ILE A 23 20.93 15.76 7.40
C ILE A 23 20.75 15.92 8.90
N ALA A 24 19.76 15.23 9.50
CA ALA A 24 19.46 15.35 10.92
C ALA A 24 20.52 14.73 11.83
N GLY A 25 21.35 13.82 11.30
CA GLY A 25 22.37 13.11 12.09
C GLY A 25 21.77 12.11 13.08
N GLY A 26 22.63 11.47 13.89
CA GLY A 26 22.28 10.32 14.74
C GLY A 26 21.51 10.63 16.04
N GLY A 27 20.69 11.67 16.09
CA GLY A 27 19.99 12.06 17.33
C GLY A 27 18.47 12.05 17.29
N LYS A 28 17.88 11.65 16.14
CA LYS A 28 16.43 11.64 15.96
C LYS A 28 15.87 10.23 15.97
N SER A 29 14.67 10.07 16.49
CA SER A 29 13.93 8.81 16.42
C SER A 29 13.45 8.51 14.98
N PRO A 30 13.14 7.25 14.65
CA PRO A 30 12.53 6.92 13.36
C PRO A 30 11.23 7.69 13.11
N GLU A 31 10.43 7.93 14.15
CA GLU A 31 9.18 8.71 14.10
C GLU A 31 9.45 10.17 13.72
N ASP A 32 10.43 10.80 14.37
CA ASP A 32 10.84 12.18 14.04
C ASP A 32 11.32 12.29 12.59
N ILE A 33 12.08 11.31 12.12
CA ILE A 33 12.57 11.28 10.73
C ILE A 33 11.41 11.13 9.76
N ALA A 34 10.45 10.23 10.05
CA ALA A 34 9.27 10.00 9.22
C ALA A 34 8.43 11.27 9.10
N GLU A 35 8.18 11.94 10.23
CA GLU A 35 7.37 13.17 10.25
C GLU A 35 8.07 14.33 9.55
N LEU A 36 9.37 14.50 9.74
CA LEU A 36 10.15 15.52 9.02
C LEU A 36 10.18 15.24 7.51
N ALA A 37 10.27 13.98 7.10
CA ALA A 37 10.22 13.60 5.68
C ALA A 37 8.85 13.88 5.07
N PHE A 38 7.75 13.62 5.80
CA PHE A 38 6.40 13.99 5.39
C PHE A 38 6.24 15.51 5.26
N GLN A 39 6.69 16.28 6.26
CA GLN A 39 6.64 17.75 6.22
C GLN A 39 7.46 18.32 5.05
N PHE A 40 8.61 17.71 4.76
CA PHE A 40 9.43 18.09 3.62
C PHE A 40 8.69 17.89 2.29
N GLU A 41 7.99 16.76 2.11
CA GLU A 41 7.16 16.53 0.93
C GLU A 41 5.99 17.52 0.83
N ALA A 42 5.35 17.83 1.95
CA ALA A 42 4.26 18.81 1.99
C ALA A 42 4.73 20.22 1.58
N LEU A 43 5.95 20.62 1.95
CA LEU A 43 6.56 21.88 1.50
C LEU A 43 6.83 21.91 -0.01
N LEU A 44 6.99 20.75 -0.65
CA LEU A 44 7.12 20.60 -2.09
C LEU A 44 5.76 20.44 -2.80
N GLU A 45 4.67 20.80 -2.13
CA GLU A 45 3.28 20.71 -2.61
C GLU A 45 2.82 19.29 -2.96
N ASN A 46 3.55 18.27 -2.51
CA ASN A 46 3.12 16.89 -2.65
C ASN A 46 2.09 16.54 -1.57
N ARG A 47 0.80 16.53 -1.94
CA ARG A 47 -0.34 16.23 -1.06
C ARG A 47 -0.53 14.72 -0.85
N GLY A 48 0.53 13.98 -0.54
CA GLY A 48 0.47 12.57 -0.20
C GLY A 48 0.09 12.30 1.26
N GLY A 49 -0.12 11.02 1.59
CA GLY A 49 -0.26 10.58 2.98
C GLY A 49 1.10 10.35 3.65
N ARG A 50 1.08 10.05 4.96
CA ARG A 50 2.28 9.79 5.79
C ARG A 50 2.79 8.36 5.73
N GLN A 51 2.03 7.44 5.13
CA GLN A 51 2.27 6.00 5.24
C GLN A 51 3.64 5.56 4.73
N ASP A 52 4.11 6.12 3.60
CA ASP A 52 5.34 5.68 2.95
C ASP A 52 6.57 6.10 3.75
N GLN A 53 6.58 7.32 4.28
CA GLN A 53 7.66 7.85 5.12
C GLN A 53 7.74 7.07 6.44
N TRP A 54 6.60 6.82 7.08
CA TRP A 54 6.55 6.05 8.32
C TRP A 54 6.97 4.59 8.11
N ALA A 55 6.48 3.94 7.05
CA ALA A 55 6.88 2.59 6.72
C ALA A 55 8.38 2.48 6.39
N ALA A 56 8.93 3.45 5.66
CA ALA A 56 10.35 3.49 5.32
C ALA A 56 11.25 3.72 6.53
N ALA A 57 10.85 4.60 7.46
CA ALA A 57 11.61 4.89 8.66
C ALA A 57 11.62 3.74 9.66
N ARG A 58 10.49 3.04 9.81
CA ARG A 58 10.32 1.93 10.77
C ARG A 58 10.80 0.60 10.21
N GLY A 59 10.60 0.37 8.93
CA GLY A 59 10.86 -0.93 8.30
C GLY A 59 9.92 -2.05 8.82
N GLY A 60 10.11 -3.25 8.30
CA GLY A 60 9.34 -4.43 8.75
C GLY A 60 7.85 -4.39 8.41
N PHE A 61 7.03 -4.93 9.30
CA PHE A 61 5.56 -4.92 9.23
C PHE A 61 5.02 -3.92 10.24
N ASN A 62 4.15 -3.04 9.79
CA ASN A 62 3.59 -2.00 10.64
C ASN A 62 2.07 -2.02 10.62
N HIS A 63 1.44 -1.78 11.77
CA HIS A 63 0.03 -1.50 11.91
C HIS A 63 -0.12 -0.14 12.56
N MET A 64 -0.51 0.85 11.78
CA MET A 64 -0.56 2.25 12.19
C MET A 64 -1.98 2.80 12.05
N LEU A 65 -2.35 3.69 12.96
CA LEU A 65 -3.53 4.54 12.86
C LEU A 65 -3.09 5.98 12.64
N PHE A 66 -3.61 6.59 11.60
CA PHE A 66 -3.41 8.01 11.30
C PHE A 66 -4.64 8.77 11.78
N LEU A 67 -4.48 9.59 12.82
CA LEU A 67 -5.53 10.30 13.51
C LEU A 67 -5.25 11.83 13.44
N GLY A 68 -5.64 12.45 12.33
CA GLY A 68 -5.27 13.84 12.08
C GLY A 68 -3.75 14.01 12.01
N ASP A 69 -3.19 14.75 12.96
CA ASP A 69 -1.74 15.01 13.04
C ASP A 69 -0.96 13.94 13.83
N GLU A 70 -1.66 13.01 14.46
CA GLU A 70 -1.07 11.97 15.28
C GLU A 70 -0.98 10.64 14.51
N VAL A 71 0.07 9.88 14.81
CA VAL A 71 0.24 8.50 14.32
C VAL A 71 0.39 7.59 15.52
N GLU A 72 -0.56 6.66 15.68
CA GLU A 72 -0.52 5.65 16.72
C GLU A 72 -0.04 4.32 16.11
N GLU A 73 1.03 3.76 16.68
CA GLU A 73 1.49 2.42 16.32
C GLU A 73 0.77 1.39 17.19
N ILE A 74 0.06 0.49 16.54
CA ILE A 74 -0.55 -0.65 17.20
C ILE A 74 0.48 -1.78 17.26
N PRO A 75 0.75 -2.37 18.44
CA PRO A 75 1.66 -3.50 18.56
C PRO A 75 1.26 -4.62 17.61
N PHE A 76 2.14 -4.92 16.65
CA PHE A 76 1.85 -5.84 15.57
C PHE A 76 3.08 -6.63 15.16
N GLU A 77 2.98 -7.94 15.23
CA GLU A 77 4.02 -8.85 14.76
C GLU A 77 3.36 -10.06 14.10
N PRO A 78 3.53 -10.23 12.77
CA PRO A 78 3.08 -11.43 12.08
C PRO A 78 3.78 -12.67 12.61
N ILE A 79 3.07 -13.74 12.83
CA ILE A 79 3.71 -14.99 13.25
C ILE A 79 4.59 -15.57 12.13
N ARG A 80 5.58 -16.36 12.51
CA ARG A 80 6.61 -16.88 11.60
C ARG A 80 6.02 -17.65 10.42
N SER A 81 4.98 -18.45 10.64
CA SER A 81 4.30 -19.23 9.59
C SER A 81 3.64 -18.31 8.54
N ALA A 82 2.95 -17.27 8.99
CA ALA A 82 2.33 -16.28 8.09
C ALA A 82 3.38 -15.52 7.27
N ARG A 83 4.49 -15.08 7.88
CA ARG A 83 5.60 -14.45 7.17
C ARG A 83 6.21 -15.37 6.11
N ASN A 84 6.47 -16.64 6.46
CA ASN A 84 7.02 -17.61 5.53
C ASN A 84 6.06 -17.92 4.38
N TRP A 85 4.76 -17.94 4.67
CA TRP A 85 3.74 -18.13 3.66
C TRP A 85 3.70 -16.93 2.69
N LEU A 86 3.68 -15.70 3.18
CA LEU A 86 3.75 -14.50 2.33
C LEU A 86 5.00 -14.52 1.44
N ARG A 87 6.17 -14.82 2.00
CA ARG A 87 7.42 -14.90 1.22
C ARG A 87 7.38 -15.89 0.07
N LYS A 88 6.54 -16.92 0.16
CA LYS A 88 6.39 -17.94 -0.90
C LYS A 88 5.30 -17.61 -1.90
N HIS A 89 4.27 -16.90 -1.48
CA HIS A 89 3.05 -16.74 -2.27
C HIS A 89 2.81 -15.31 -2.73
N PHE A 90 3.46 -14.32 -2.14
CA PHE A 90 3.29 -12.93 -2.52
C PHE A 90 4.42 -12.49 -3.44
N ILE A 91 4.05 -12.10 -4.65
CA ILE A 91 4.96 -11.64 -5.72
C ILE A 91 4.69 -10.18 -6.01
N ILE A 92 5.74 -9.40 -6.21
CA ILE A 92 5.64 -8.02 -6.71
C ILE A 92 6.04 -8.05 -8.18
N ALA A 93 5.14 -7.59 -9.04
CA ALA A 93 5.36 -7.49 -10.48
C ALA A 93 5.29 -6.02 -10.93
N TYR A 94 6.31 -5.56 -11.63
CA TYR A 94 6.30 -4.24 -12.27
C TYR A 94 5.63 -4.34 -13.65
N THR A 95 4.62 -3.51 -13.89
CA THR A 95 3.81 -3.60 -15.11
C THR A 95 4.44 -2.91 -16.32
N GLY A 96 5.47 -2.09 -16.11
CA GLY A 96 6.04 -1.24 -17.17
C GLY A 96 5.18 -0.05 -17.56
N ILE A 97 4.03 0.16 -16.89
CA ILE A 97 3.15 1.30 -17.11
C ILE A 97 3.60 2.41 -16.16
N GLU A 98 4.10 3.51 -16.71
CA GLU A 98 4.40 4.70 -15.93
C GLU A 98 3.10 5.38 -15.50
N HIS A 99 3.05 5.83 -14.25
CA HIS A 99 1.92 6.56 -13.73
C HIS A 99 2.34 7.95 -13.25
N THR A 100 1.45 8.90 -13.37
CA THR A 100 1.52 10.22 -12.75
C THR A 100 0.56 10.28 -11.57
N SER A 101 1.11 10.24 -10.35
CA SER A 101 0.32 10.13 -9.10
C SER A 101 -0.48 11.38 -8.75
N GLY A 102 -0.17 12.53 -9.32
CA GLY A 102 -0.74 13.82 -8.89
C GLY A 102 -2.23 14.00 -9.16
N ASP A 103 -2.71 13.55 -10.31
CA ASP A 103 -4.08 13.87 -10.77
C ASP A 103 -5.15 12.91 -10.19
N MET A 104 -4.76 11.68 -9.84
CA MET A 104 -5.72 10.67 -9.38
C MET A 104 -6.25 10.94 -7.97
N HIS A 105 -5.41 11.52 -7.09
CA HIS A 105 -5.81 11.81 -5.72
C HIS A 105 -6.73 13.03 -5.60
N SER A 106 -6.58 14.04 -6.47
CA SER A 106 -7.36 15.28 -6.40
C SER A 106 -8.86 15.03 -6.54
N GLY A 107 -9.25 14.23 -7.54
CA GLY A 107 -10.65 13.89 -7.77
C GLY A 107 -11.29 13.10 -6.62
N VAL A 108 -10.54 12.22 -5.96
CA VAL A 108 -11.02 11.48 -4.78
C VAL A 108 -11.23 12.42 -3.59
N TRP A 109 -10.30 13.36 -3.35
CA TRP A 109 -10.43 14.33 -2.27
C TRP A 109 -11.62 15.26 -2.46
N GLU A 110 -11.84 15.79 -3.66
CA GLU A 110 -12.99 16.64 -3.97
C GLU A 110 -14.33 15.91 -3.71
N ARG A 111 -14.44 14.67 -4.14
CA ARG A 111 -15.63 13.84 -3.90
C ARG A 111 -15.82 13.54 -2.42
N TYR A 112 -14.75 13.30 -1.68
CA TYR A 112 -14.81 13.11 -0.23
C TYR A 112 -15.35 14.35 0.48
N GLU A 113 -14.84 15.54 0.13
CA GLU A 113 -15.30 16.81 0.71
C GLU A 113 -16.78 17.12 0.39
N GLN A 114 -17.26 16.63 -0.77
CA GLN A 114 -18.67 16.72 -1.16
C GLN A 114 -19.57 15.68 -0.47
N GLY A 115 -18.99 14.80 0.34
CA GLY A 115 -19.73 13.76 1.06
C GLY A 115 -20.17 12.57 0.19
N ASP A 116 -19.44 12.26 -0.89
CA ASP A 116 -19.72 11.10 -1.77
C ASP A 116 -19.71 9.79 -0.96
N GLU A 117 -20.86 9.16 -0.86
CA GLU A 117 -21.06 7.93 -0.07
C GLU A 117 -20.19 6.78 -0.55
N SER A 118 -19.89 6.68 -1.86
CA SER A 118 -19.01 5.65 -2.42
C SER A 118 -17.58 5.83 -1.91
N VAL A 119 -17.06 7.06 -1.97
CA VAL A 119 -15.71 7.37 -1.49
C VAL A 119 -15.60 7.12 0.02
N ILE A 120 -16.57 7.61 0.80
CA ILE A 120 -16.60 7.40 2.26
C ILE A 120 -16.66 5.90 2.59
N GLY A 121 -17.55 5.15 1.91
CA GLY A 121 -17.67 3.70 2.06
C GLY A 121 -16.39 2.96 1.70
N GLY A 122 -15.71 3.37 0.61
CA GLY A 122 -14.43 2.84 0.17
C GLY A 122 -13.34 3.03 1.24
N LEU A 123 -13.22 4.23 1.81
CA LEU A 123 -12.28 4.51 2.90
C LEU A 123 -12.55 3.68 4.16
N HIS A 124 -13.84 3.50 4.52
CA HIS A 124 -14.21 2.62 5.63
C HIS A 124 -13.83 1.16 5.35
N LEU A 125 -14.03 0.69 4.13
CA LEU A 125 -13.66 -0.67 3.72
C LEU A 125 -12.14 -0.87 3.79
N LEU A 126 -11.34 0.08 3.28
CA LEU A 126 -9.88 0.05 3.36
C LEU A 126 -9.38 -0.01 4.81
N ARG A 127 -9.96 0.82 5.69
CA ARG A 127 -9.64 0.80 7.12
C ARG A 127 -10.00 -0.54 7.79
N GLY A 128 -11.13 -1.11 7.43
CA GLY A 128 -11.56 -2.44 7.90
C GLY A 128 -10.61 -3.55 7.43
N ALA A 129 -10.24 -3.51 6.16
CA ALA A 129 -9.32 -4.47 5.55
C ALA A 129 -7.93 -4.47 6.20
N ALA A 130 -7.41 -3.30 6.62
CA ALA A 130 -6.14 -3.23 7.34
C ALA A 130 -6.19 -4.01 8.67
N ARG A 131 -7.29 -3.92 9.42
CA ARG A 131 -7.50 -4.69 10.66
C ARG A 131 -7.62 -6.19 10.38
N THR A 132 -8.40 -6.57 9.36
CA THR A 132 -8.56 -7.96 8.92
C THR A 132 -7.21 -8.55 8.49
N MET A 133 -6.39 -7.79 7.77
CA MET A 133 -5.02 -8.18 7.39
C MET A 133 -4.16 -8.43 8.63
N ALA A 134 -4.16 -7.52 9.59
CA ALA A 134 -3.39 -7.66 10.82
C ALA A 134 -3.79 -8.92 11.60
N GLU A 135 -5.10 -9.17 11.78
CA GLU A 135 -5.59 -10.40 12.41
C GLU A 135 -5.15 -11.66 11.66
N GLY A 136 -5.30 -11.65 10.33
CA GLY A 136 -4.89 -12.77 9.47
C GLY A 136 -3.41 -13.13 9.63
N LEU A 137 -2.54 -12.13 9.68
CA LEU A 137 -1.09 -12.32 9.82
C LEU A 137 -0.66 -12.70 11.24
N GLN A 138 -1.33 -12.19 12.27
CA GLN A 138 -1.04 -12.51 13.67
C GLN A 138 -1.51 -13.90 14.05
N ARG A 139 -2.57 -14.43 13.42
CA ARG A 139 -3.19 -15.72 13.77
C ARG A 139 -3.01 -16.81 12.73
N ASP A 140 -2.20 -16.60 11.68
CA ASP A 140 -2.02 -17.50 10.52
C ASP A 140 -3.35 -17.87 9.82
N ARG A 141 -4.28 -16.94 9.81
CA ARG A 141 -5.57 -17.11 9.13
C ARG A 141 -5.48 -16.56 7.72
N ARG A 142 -5.01 -17.39 6.80
CA ARG A 142 -4.70 -17.02 5.41
C ARG A 142 -5.93 -16.55 4.63
N GLU A 143 -7.09 -17.11 4.94
CA GLU A 143 -8.38 -16.69 4.38
C GLU A 143 -8.69 -15.21 4.69
N LEU A 144 -8.31 -14.71 5.88
CA LEU A 144 -8.47 -13.29 6.23
C LEU A 144 -7.50 -12.40 5.45
N VAL A 145 -6.30 -12.88 5.14
CA VAL A 145 -5.34 -12.13 4.29
C VAL A 145 -5.89 -12.00 2.87
N VAL A 146 -6.42 -13.08 2.29
CA VAL A 146 -7.09 -13.06 0.97
C VAL A 146 -8.30 -12.13 1.00
N GLN A 147 -9.15 -12.25 2.01
CA GLN A 147 -10.31 -11.36 2.18
C GLN A 147 -9.89 -9.89 2.25
N ALA A 148 -8.88 -9.56 3.07
CA ALA A 148 -8.40 -8.20 3.23
C ALA A 148 -7.89 -7.60 1.91
N LEU A 149 -7.13 -8.35 1.11
CA LEU A 149 -6.67 -7.90 -0.21
C LEU A 149 -7.85 -7.66 -1.17
N ASN A 150 -8.85 -8.54 -1.18
CA ASN A 150 -10.05 -8.36 -2.00
C ASN A 150 -10.88 -7.15 -1.52
N ASP A 151 -10.97 -6.92 -0.21
CA ASP A 151 -11.64 -5.75 0.36
C ASP A 151 -10.90 -4.46 0.02
N ILE A 152 -9.56 -4.48 0.01
CA ILE A 152 -8.74 -3.36 -0.47
C ILE A 152 -9.06 -3.06 -1.94
N CYS A 153 -9.08 -4.07 -2.82
CA CYS A 153 -9.42 -3.84 -4.23
C CYS A 153 -10.81 -3.23 -4.39
N ARG A 154 -11.82 -3.76 -3.69
CA ARG A 154 -13.18 -3.20 -3.72
C ARG A 154 -13.21 -1.76 -3.18
N GLY A 155 -12.53 -1.50 -2.08
CA GLY A 155 -12.44 -0.16 -1.50
C GLY A 155 -11.82 0.84 -2.47
N VAL A 156 -10.73 0.47 -3.15
CA VAL A 156 -10.09 1.30 -4.18
C VAL A 156 -11.01 1.53 -5.38
N ASP A 157 -11.73 0.50 -5.87
CA ASP A 157 -12.71 0.67 -6.95
C ASP A 157 -13.87 1.60 -6.54
N MET A 158 -14.23 1.66 -5.27
CA MET A 158 -15.22 2.62 -4.74
C MET A 158 -14.67 4.05 -4.69
N LEU A 159 -13.36 4.22 -4.49
CA LEU A 159 -12.72 5.54 -4.57
C LEU A 159 -12.70 6.02 -6.02
N ASP A 160 -12.08 5.25 -6.91
CA ASP A 160 -12.05 5.51 -8.34
C ASP A 160 -11.65 4.23 -9.11
N PRO A 161 -12.54 3.67 -9.94
CA PRO A 161 -12.24 2.49 -10.76
C PRO A 161 -11.05 2.68 -11.72
N ALA A 162 -10.78 3.91 -12.15
CA ALA A 162 -9.67 4.23 -13.06
C ALA A 162 -8.30 3.88 -12.44
N ILE A 163 -8.21 3.80 -11.11
CA ILE A 163 -6.99 3.37 -10.40
C ILE A 163 -6.57 1.95 -10.80
N HIS A 164 -7.54 1.06 -11.04
CA HIS A 164 -7.28 -0.34 -11.38
C HIS A 164 -7.35 -0.66 -12.88
N ASP A 165 -7.91 0.23 -13.71
CA ASP A 165 -8.12 -0.04 -15.14
C ASP A 165 -6.86 -0.50 -15.88
N PRO A 166 -5.66 0.09 -15.67
CA PRO A 166 -4.45 -0.36 -16.36
C PRO A 166 -4.06 -1.83 -16.06
N PHE A 167 -4.51 -2.36 -14.92
CA PHE A 167 -4.13 -3.69 -14.46
C PHE A 167 -5.11 -4.79 -14.88
N ARG A 168 -6.38 -4.42 -15.18
CA ARG A 168 -7.46 -5.40 -15.39
C ARG A 168 -7.16 -6.42 -16.50
N GLY A 169 -6.55 -5.96 -17.59
CA GLY A 169 -6.19 -6.83 -18.72
C GLY A 169 -5.17 -7.90 -18.38
N VAL A 170 -4.27 -7.64 -17.44
CA VAL A 170 -3.23 -8.58 -17.00
C VAL A 170 -3.73 -9.45 -15.84
N ILE A 171 -4.43 -8.84 -14.88
CA ILE A 171 -4.86 -9.51 -13.65
C ILE A 171 -6.07 -10.41 -13.89
N GLY A 172 -7.01 -10.04 -14.75
CA GLY A 172 -8.22 -10.81 -15.03
C GLY A 172 -7.94 -12.27 -15.37
N PRO A 173 -7.13 -12.59 -16.40
CA PRO A 173 -6.78 -13.96 -16.75
C PRO A 173 -6.10 -14.74 -15.62
N LEU A 174 -5.29 -14.09 -14.77
CA LEU A 174 -4.62 -14.72 -13.64
C LEU A 174 -5.60 -15.11 -12.51
N LEU A 175 -6.61 -14.29 -12.28
CA LEU A 175 -7.70 -14.61 -11.35
C LEU A 175 -8.60 -15.72 -11.90
N GLU A 176 -8.98 -15.65 -13.17
CA GLU A 176 -9.82 -16.67 -13.84
C GLU A 176 -9.15 -18.06 -13.87
N SER A 177 -7.85 -18.11 -14.07
CA SER A 177 -7.07 -19.36 -14.02
C SER A 177 -6.89 -19.90 -12.60
N GLY A 178 -7.20 -19.11 -11.56
CA GLY A 178 -6.91 -19.44 -10.17
C GLY A 178 -5.42 -19.42 -9.81
N SER A 179 -4.55 -18.92 -10.68
CA SER A 179 -3.12 -18.77 -10.38
C SER A 179 -2.87 -17.71 -9.33
N VAL A 180 -3.67 -16.63 -9.35
CA VAL A 180 -3.70 -15.56 -8.34
C VAL A 180 -5.04 -15.62 -7.61
N VAL A 181 -5.02 -15.53 -6.29
CA VAL A 181 -6.21 -15.58 -5.44
C VAL A 181 -6.63 -14.20 -4.91
N ALA A 182 -5.69 -13.27 -4.88
CA ALA A 182 -5.93 -11.87 -4.54
C ALA A 182 -4.77 -11.01 -5.04
N TRP A 183 -4.98 -9.72 -5.18
CA TRP A 183 -3.97 -8.78 -5.64
C TRP A 183 -4.18 -7.39 -5.04
N LYS A 184 -3.22 -6.49 -5.26
CA LYS A 184 -3.31 -5.07 -4.88
C LYS A 184 -2.41 -4.25 -5.80
N ALA A 185 -2.93 -3.14 -6.33
CA ALA A 185 -2.09 -2.08 -6.90
C ALA A 185 -1.20 -1.49 -5.79
N LEU A 186 0.08 -1.32 -6.05
CA LEU A 186 1.03 -0.74 -5.10
C LEU A 186 1.19 0.77 -5.38
N GLY A 187 1.37 1.54 -4.32
CA GLY A 187 1.38 3.01 -4.43
C GLY A 187 -0.01 3.57 -4.72
N ALA A 188 -0.08 4.64 -5.50
CA ALA A 188 -1.32 5.34 -5.83
C ALA A 188 -2.21 4.59 -6.84
N GLY A 189 -1.70 3.56 -7.51
CA GLY A 189 -2.39 2.90 -8.60
C GLY A 189 -2.22 3.62 -9.94
N GLY A 190 -3.02 3.27 -10.94
CA GLY A 190 -2.92 3.87 -12.29
C GLY A 190 -1.70 3.45 -13.11
N GLY A 191 -0.84 2.61 -12.56
CA GLY A 191 0.41 2.11 -13.14
C GLY A 191 1.38 1.63 -12.06
N GLY A 192 2.64 1.42 -12.40
CA GLY A 192 3.66 0.96 -11.47
C GLY A 192 3.62 -0.54 -11.23
N SER A 193 3.62 -0.94 -9.97
CA SER A 193 3.70 -2.34 -9.57
C SER A 193 2.39 -2.86 -8.97
N VAL A 194 2.22 -4.18 -9.04
CA VAL A 194 1.14 -4.91 -8.39
C VAL A 194 1.71 -5.95 -7.45
N GLY A 195 1.08 -6.13 -6.31
CA GLY A 195 1.30 -7.26 -5.41
C GLY A 195 0.29 -8.36 -5.72
N LEU A 196 0.78 -9.56 -6.02
CA LEU A 196 -0.01 -10.73 -6.39
C LEU A 196 0.10 -11.78 -5.30
N LEU A 197 -1.01 -12.24 -4.77
CA LEU A 197 -1.06 -13.39 -3.89
C LEU A 197 -1.40 -14.64 -4.70
N CYS A 198 -0.37 -15.46 -4.94
CA CYS A 198 -0.47 -16.66 -5.77
C CYS A 198 -1.07 -17.83 -4.99
N SER A 199 -1.85 -18.67 -5.69
CA SER A 199 -2.24 -19.98 -5.18
C SER A 199 -1.03 -20.92 -5.08
N PRO A 200 -1.12 -22.02 -4.32
CA PRO A 200 -0.05 -23.03 -4.31
C PRO A 200 0.29 -23.61 -5.68
N MET A 201 -0.69 -23.66 -6.59
CA MET A 201 -0.49 -24.12 -7.97
C MET A 201 0.04 -23.01 -8.89
N GLY A 202 -0.24 -21.73 -8.58
CA GLY A 202 0.18 -20.59 -9.38
C GLY A 202 1.67 -20.22 -9.25
N ILE A 203 2.36 -20.70 -8.20
CA ILE A 203 3.78 -20.42 -7.99
C ILE A 203 4.67 -21.03 -9.10
N SER A 204 4.24 -22.11 -9.72
CA SER A 204 5.02 -22.78 -10.79
C SER A 204 4.79 -22.19 -12.18
N THR A 205 3.85 -21.26 -12.34
CA THR A 205 3.45 -20.65 -13.63
C THR A 205 3.68 -19.14 -13.69
N ALA A 206 4.08 -18.52 -12.59
CA ALA A 206 4.42 -17.10 -12.49
C ALA A 206 5.94 -16.88 -12.52
#